data_44715675501ff763b3dd5d3f46c65501
#
_entry.id   44715675501ff763b3dd5d3f46c65501
#
_cell.length_a   1.000
_cell.length_b   1.000
_cell.length_c   1.000
_cell.angle_alpha   90.00
_cell.angle_beta   90.00
_cell.angle_gamma   90.00
#
_symmetry.space_group_name_H-M   'P 1'
#
loop_
_entity.id
_entity.type
_entity.pdbx_description
1 polymer ?
#
loop_
_entity_poly.entity_id
_entity_poly.type
_entity_poly.pdbx_seq_one_letter_code
_entity_poly.pdbx_strand_id
1 'polypeptide(L)'
;MPSGTLISLMTTGLDALDGYYSKYLPQLVLAVIVPAVLATAIGLNDLTSLVIVVVTIPLIPVFMALIGWRTEAAVAKRFKVATRLANHFADLVAGLPTLQVFGRARAQLEGLRRTEAANRSETMRTLRISFLSSFILELLATLSVALVAVTVGFRVAAGGMDLRTSLFILILAPEVFLPVRQVGVLFHDAAD
;
A
#
# COMPACT_ATOMS: atom_id res chain seq x y z
N MET A 1 -3.69 31.90 12.32
CA MET A 1 -3.09 30.60 12.04
C MET A 1 -1.58 30.74 12.21
N PRO A 2 -0.88 29.86 12.93
CA PRO A 2 0.56 29.97 13.07
C PRO A 2 1.23 29.78 11.70
N SER A 3 2.19 30.65 11.38
CA SER A 3 2.93 30.63 10.09
C SER A 3 3.55 29.29 9.73
N GLY A 4 3.93 28.48 10.72
CA GLY A 4 4.43 27.13 10.52
C GLY A 4 3.43 26.14 9.93
N THR A 5 2.13 26.28 10.23
CA THR A 5 1.08 25.41 9.66
C THR A 5 0.84 25.72 8.18
N LEU A 6 0.96 26.98 7.77
CA LEU A 6 0.85 27.39 6.36
C LEU A 6 2.03 26.88 5.53
N ILE A 7 3.23 26.95 6.07
CA ILE A 7 4.45 26.44 5.40
C ILE A 7 4.37 24.93 5.25
N SER A 8 3.98 24.21 6.30
CA SER A 8 3.79 22.74 6.25
C SER A 8 2.69 22.32 5.27
N LEU A 9 1.58 23.05 5.19
CA LEU A 9 0.52 22.79 4.21
C LEU A 9 0.98 23.06 2.77
N MET A 10 1.80 24.11 2.55
CA MET A 10 2.31 24.45 1.22
C MET A 10 3.42 23.51 0.75
N THR A 11 4.22 22.95 1.63
CA THR A 11 5.30 22.00 1.24
C THR A 11 4.78 20.57 1.22
N THR A 12 4.40 20.03 2.36
CA THR A 12 4.00 18.62 2.49
C THR A 12 2.65 18.34 1.80
N GLY A 13 1.72 19.30 1.81
CA GLY A 13 0.43 19.13 1.16
C GLY A 13 0.52 19.15 -0.38
N LEU A 14 1.41 19.96 -0.95
CA LEU A 14 1.66 19.97 -2.41
C LEU A 14 2.38 18.71 -2.86
N ASP A 15 3.38 18.24 -2.11
CA ASP A 15 4.10 17.00 -2.41
C ASP A 15 3.18 15.78 -2.35
N ALA A 16 2.23 15.74 -1.40
CA ALA A 16 1.23 14.68 -1.32
C ALA A 16 0.26 14.71 -2.52
N LEU A 17 -0.14 15.90 -2.98
CA LEU A 17 -0.97 16.07 -4.18
C LEU A 17 -0.23 15.62 -5.45
N ASP A 18 1.06 15.96 -5.57
CA ASP A 18 1.86 15.51 -6.71
C ASP A 18 1.93 13.98 -6.77
N GLY A 19 2.20 13.32 -5.66
CA GLY A 19 2.18 11.85 -5.58
C GLY A 19 0.85 11.23 -5.98
N TYR A 20 -0.25 11.83 -5.56
CA TYR A 20 -1.60 11.36 -5.89
C TYR A 20 -1.92 11.51 -7.38
N TYR A 21 -1.67 12.68 -7.97
CA TYR A 21 -2.02 12.94 -9.37
C TYR A 21 -1.03 12.35 -10.36
N SER A 22 0.28 12.36 -10.05
CA SER A 22 1.31 11.91 -10.99
C SER A 22 1.52 10.39 -10.97
N LYS A 23 1.26 9.72 -9.84
CA LYS A 23 1.54 8.28 -9.69
C LYS A 23 0.27 7.45 -9.50
N TYR A 24 -0.57 7.81 -8.51
CA TYR A 24 -1.72 6.98 -8.14
C TYR A 24 -2.82 6.97 -9.20
N LEU A 25 -3.24 8.15 -9.70
CA LEU A 25 -4.31 8.24 -10.71
C LEU A 25 -3.98 7.54 -12.04
N PRO A 26 -2.81 7.75 -12.66
CA PRO A 26 -2.45 7.02 -13.88
C PRO A 26 -2.39 5.51 -13.65
N GLN A 27 -1.88 5.08 -12.50
CA GLN A 27 -1.79 3.66 -12.17
C GLN A 27 -3.17 3.01 -11.98
N LEU A 28 -4.13 3.76 -11.44
CA LEU A 28 -5.51 3.27 -11.29
C LEU A 28 -6.18 3.04 -12.66
N VAL A 29 -5.93 3.92 -13.62
CA VAL A 29 -6.40 3.75 -15.01
C VAL A 29 -5.72 2.54 -15.66
N LEU A 30 -4.41 2.40 -15.49
CA LEU A 30 -3.66 1.25 -16.01
C LEU A 30 -4.11 -0.07 -15.39
N ALA A 31 -4.48 -0.07 -14.11
CA ALA A 31 -4.96 -1.26 -13.41
C ALA A 31 -6.32 -1.77 -13.90
N VAL A 32 -7.05 -0.97 -14.66
CA VAL A 32 -8.30 -1.39 -15.33
C VAL A 32 -8.04 -1.74 -16.79
N ILE A 33 -7.36 -0.86 -17.52
CA ILE A 33 -7.17 -1.00 -18.98
C ILE A 33 -6.26 -2.20 -19.29
N VAL A 34 -5.10 -2.30 -18.65
CA VAL A 34 -4.11 -3.34 -18.99
C VAL A 34 -4.66 -4.75 -18.69
N PRO A 35 -5.22 -5.05 -17.52
CA PRO A 35 -5.84 -6.35 -17.27
C PRO A 35 -6.99 -6.66 -18.24
N ALA A 36 -7.82 -5.68 -18.58
CA ALA A 36 -8.92 -5.90 -19.52
C ALA A 36 -8.43 -6.27 -20.94
N VAL A 37 -7.40 -5.57 -21.43
CA VAL A 37 -6.81 -5.87 -22.75
C VAL A 37 -6.13 -7.23 -22.74
N LEU A 38 -5.32 -7.52 -21.71
CA LEU A 38 -4.59 -8.78 -21.61
C LEU A 38 -5.53 -9.97 -21.35
N ALA A 39 -6.54 -9.82 -20.52
CA ALA A 39 -7.56 -10.84 -20.30
C ALA A 39 -8.34 -11.14 -21.58
N THR A 40 -8.67 -10.12 -22.40
CA THR A 40 -9.27 -10.32 -23.71
C THR A 40 -8.35 -11.10 -24.64
N ALA A 41 -7.07 -10.74 -24.69
CA ALA A 41 -6.07 -11.45 -25.49
C ALA A 41 -5.91 -12.92 -25.07
N ILE A 42 -5.92 -13.20 -23.77
CA ILE A 42 -5.91 -14.58 -23.22
C ILE A 42 -7.20 -15.30 -23.62
N GLY A 43 -8.36 -14.65 -23.45
CA GLY A 43 -9.68 -15.23 -23.71
C GLY A 43 -9.91 -15.61 -25.18
N LEU A 44 -9.34 -14.88 -26.11
CA LEU A 44 -9.39 -15.22 -27.55
C LEU A 44 -8.61 -16.51 -27.88
N ASN A 45 -7.65 -16.88 -27.03
CA ASN A 45 -6.83 -18.08 -27.21
C ASN A 45 -7.28 -19.23 -26.31
N ASP A 46 -7.73 -18.95 -25.07
CA ASP A 46 -8.15 -19.96 -24.12
C ASP A 46 -9.16 -19.43 -23.10
N LEU A 47 -10.39 -19.93 -23.18
CA LEU A 47 -11.48 -19.53 -22.30
C LEU A 47 -11.26 -19.98 -20.84
N THR A 48 -10.61 -21.13 -20.63
CA THR A 48 -10.35 -21.65 -19.28
C THR A 48 -9.42 -20.73 -18.50
N SER A 49 -8.34 -20.31 -19.12
CA SER A 49 -7.38 -19.35 -18.53
C SER A 49 -8.04 -17.97 -18.31
N LEU A 50 -8.90 -17.53 -19.22
CA LEU A 50 -9.68 -16.30 -19.03
C LEU A 50 -10.53 -16.37 -17.77
N VAL A 51 -11.28 -17.45 -17.55
CA VAL A 51 -12.13 -17.60 -16.37
C VAL A 51 -11.32 -17.52 -15.09
N ILE A 52 -10.15 -18.17 -15.03
CA ILE A 52 -9.28 -18.10 -13.87
C ILE A 52 -8.84 -16.66 -13.62
N VAL A 53 -8.38 -15.95 -14.65
CA VAL A 53 -7.92 -14.57 -14.56
C VAL A 53 -9.05 -13.64 -14.11
N VAL A 54 -10.24 -13.74 -14.72
CA VAL A 54 -11.41 -12.89 -14.40
C VAL A 54 -11.92 -13.12 -12.98
N VAL A 55 -11.84 -14.35 -12.46
CA VAL A 55 -12.23 -14.66 -11.06
C VAL A 55 -11.18 -14.17 -10.07
N THR A 56 -9.90 -14.25 -10.41
CA THR A 56 -8.81 -13.91 -9.48
C THR A 56 -8.48 -12.41 -9.45
N ILE A 57 -8.64 -11.66 -10.54
CA ILE A 57 -8.41 -10.20 -10.56
C ILE A 57 -9.22 -9.45 -9.49
N PRO A 58 -10.55 -9.63 -9.37
CA PRO A 58 -11.34 -8.90 -8.38
C PRO A 58 -10.99 -9.24 -6.94
N LEU A 59 -10.38 -10.39 -6.72
CA LEU A 59 -9.97 -10.83 -5.39
C LEU A 59 -8.95 -9.86 -4.76
N ILE A 60 -8.02 -9.33 -5.56
CA ILE A 60 -7.00 -8.38 -5.10
C ILE A 60 -7.63 -7.09 -4.55
N PRO A 61 -8.47 -6.33 -5.30
CA PRO A 61 -9.09 -5.12 -4.77
C PRO A 61 -10.08 -5.39 -3.62
N VAL A 62 -10.75 -6.52 -3.59
CA VAL A 62 -11.61 -6.92 -2.46
C VAL A 62 -10.79 -7.06 -1.18
N PHE A 63 -9.68 -7.78 -1.23
CA PHE A 63 -8.78 -7.90 -0.08
C PHE A 63 -8.14 -6.57 0.29
N MET A 64 -7.77 -5.75 -0.70
CA MET A 64 -7.25 -4.42 -0.47
C MET A 64 -8.26 -3.51 0.26
N ALA A 65 -9.53 -3.52 -0.14
CA ALA A 65 -10.58 -2.78 0.55
C ALA A 65 -10.79 -3.26 1.98
N LEU A 66 -10.82 -4.59 2.19
CA LEU A 66 -11.00 -5.19 3.50
C LEU A 66 -9.86 -4.82 4.48
N ILE A 67 -8.64 -4.78 4.00
CA ILE A 67 -7.46 -4.40 4.77
C ILE A 67 -7.42 -2.88 4.96
N GLY A 68 -7.73 -2.11 3.90
CA GLY A 68 -7.72 -0.65 3.89
C GLY A 68 -8.58 -0.03 4.99
N TRP A 69 -9.79 -0.54 5.22
CA TRP A 69 -10.67 -0.06 6.30
C TRP A 69 -10.05 -0.20 7.71
N ARG A 70 -9.20 -1.20 7.92
CA ARG A 70 -8.49 -1.37 9.20
C ARG A 70 -7.23 -0.51 9.29
N THR A 71 -6.62 -0.21 8.16
CA THR A 71 -5.39 0.59 8.06
C THR A 71 -5.68 2.06 8.31
N GLU A 72 -6.75 2.62 7.76
CA GLU A 72 -7.15 4.02 7.91
C GLU A 72 -7.21 4.46 9.38
N ALA A 73 -7.84 3.66 10.23
CA ALA A 73 -7.92 3.94 11.66
C ALA A 73 -6.54 3.93 12.35
N ALA A 74 -5.61 3.08 11.90
CA ALA A 74 -4.25 2.99 12.44
C ALA A 74 -3.40 4.20 12.00
N VAL A 75 -3.49 4.61 10.74
CA VAL A 75 -2.78 5.78 10.18
C VAL A 75 -3.26 7.07 10.86
N ALA A 76 -4.58 7.28 10.99
CA ALA A 76 -5.14 8.44 11.67
C ALA A 76 -4.67 8.52 13.14
N LYS A 77 -4.58 7.38 13.84
CA LYS A 77 -4.07 7.31 15.21
C LYS A 77 -2.58 7.65 15.26
N ARG A 78 -1.77 7.11 14.35
CA ARG A 78 -0.32 7.41 14.24
C ARG A 78 -0.10 8.91 14.05
N PHE A 79 -0.79 9.53 13.10
CA PHE A 79 -0.69 10.96 12.84
C PHE A 79 -1.02 11.81 14.10
N LYS A 80 -2.09 11.46 14.82
CA LYS A 80 -2.48 12.14 16.06
C LYS A 80 -1.40 12.02 17.15
N VAL A 81 -0.76 10.86 17.28
CA VAL A 81 0.32 10.63 18.27
C VAL A 81 1.58 11.38 17.86
N ALA A 82 1.94 11.36 16.57
CA ALA A 82 3.10 12.11 16.04
C ALA A 82 2.94 13.62 16.23
N THR A 83 1.76 14.17 15.92
CA THR A 83 1.45 15.61 16.14
C THR A 83 1.55 15.97 17.62
N ARG A 84 1.06 15.10 18.52
CA ARG A 84 1.18 15.33 19.97
C ARG A 84 2.64 15.33 20.43
N LEU A 85 3.46 14.44 19.90
CA LEU A 85 4.90 14.40 20.17
C LEU A 85 5.60 15.69 19.69
N ALA A 86 5.31 16.12 18.46
CA ALA A 86 5.88 17.35 17.89
C ALA A 86 5.50 18.59 18.72
N ASN A 87 4.24 18.73 19.11
CA ASN A 87 3.78 19.83 19.94
C ASN A 87 4.43 19.80 21.33
N HIS A 88 4.49 18.63 21.98
CA HIS A 88 5.14 18.48 23.26
C HIS A 88 6.64 18.82 23.21
N PHE A 89 7.32 18.43 22.14
CA PHE A 89 8.71 18.79 21.90
C PHE A 89 8.89 20.31 21.71
N ALA A 90 8.03 20.95 20.90
CA ALA A 90 8.06 22.39 20.68
C ALA A 90 7.86 23.17 22.00
N ASP A 91 6.89 22.75 22.83
CA ASP A 91 6.62 23.34 24.13
C ASP A 91 7.81 23.20 25.10
N LEU A 92 8.47 22.03 25.08
CA LEU A 92 9.69 21.80 25.89
C LEU A 92 10.83 22.68 25.47
N VAL A 93 11.06 22.87 24.15
CA VAL A 93 12.12 23.74 23.62
C VAL A 93 11.83 25.19 23.97
N ALA A 94 10.59 25.65 23.79
CA ALA A 94 10.18 27.01 24.13
C ALA A 94 10.29 27.29 25.65
N GLY A 95 9.97 26.29 26.49
CA GLY A 95 10.03 26.39 27.95
C GLY A 95 11.39 26.02 28.56
N LEU A 96 12.41 25.67 27.75
CA LEU A 96 13.70 25.18 28.24
C LEU A 96 14.40 26.10 29.23
N PRO A 97 14.44 27.45 29.03
CA PRO A 97 15.04 28.36 30.01
C PRO A 97 14.36 28.28 31.39
N THR A 98 13.02 28.24 31.40
CA THR A 98 12.22 28.14 32.62
C THR A 98 12.46 26.79 33.31
N LEU A 99 12.50 25.70 32.56
CA LEU A 99 12.72 24.36 33.09
C LEU A 99 14.13 24.21 33.70
N GLN A 100 15.13 24.86 33.17
CA GLN A 100 16.47 24.90 33.72
C GLN A 100 16.52 25.65 35.05
N VAL A 101 15.91 26.82 35.13
CA VAL A 101 15.87 27.64 36.36
C VAL A 101 15.19 26.88 37.52
N PHE A 102 14.11 26.13 37.24
CA PHE A 102 13.39 25.37 38.25
C PHE A 102 13.94 23.95 38.45
N GLY A 103 15.01 23.54 37.80
CA GLY A 103 15.61 22.20 37.93
C GLY A 103 14.74 21.02 37.47
N ARG A 104 13.67 21.29 36.70
CA ARG A 104 12.68 20.31 36.27
C ARG A 104 12.93 19.70 34.87
N ALA A 105 14.04 20.03 34.20
CA ALA A 105 14.37 19.51 32.87
C ALA A 105 14.44 17.97 32.82
N ARG A 106 14.99 17.33 33.86
CA ARG A 106 15.06 15.86 33.92
C ARG A 106 13.70 15.17 34.06
N ALA A 107 12.76 15.77 34.79
CA ALA A 107 11.42 15.22 34.95
C ALA A 107 10.62 15.28 33.62
N GLN A 108 10.85 16.30 32.79
CA GLN A 108 10.23 16.41 31.48
C GLN A 108 10.78 15.41 30.47
N LEU A 109 12.04 14.99 30.60
CA LEU A 109 12.63 13.93 29.75
C LEU A 109 11.88 12.60 29.92
N GLU A 110 11.39 12.29 31.11
CA GLU A 110 10.60 11.07 31.33
C GLU A 110 9.25 11.14 30.61
N GLY A 111 8.58 12.30 30.64
CA GLY A 111 7.35 12.54 29.86
C GLY A 111 7.59 12.39 28.35
N LEU A 112 8.67 12.96 27.85
CA LEU A 112 9.06 12.87 26.44
C LEU A 112 9.34 11.42 26.02
N ARG A 113 10.07 10.66 26.83
CA ARG A 113 10.35 9.23 26.59
C ARG A 113 9.07 8.38 26.51
N ARG A 114 8.07 8.65 27.35
CA ARG A 114 6.77 7.96 27.30
C ARG A 114 6.03 8.27 25.99
N THR A 115 6.03 9.52 25.58
CA THR A 115 5.39 9.94 24.33
C THR A 115 6.11 9.37 23.11
N GLU A 116 7.44 9.33 23.12
CA GLU A 116 8.27 8.70 22.10
C GLU A 116 8.00 7.18 22.03
N ALA A 117 7.94 6.48 23.15
CA ALA A 117 7.61 5.06 23.20
C ALA A 117 6.22 4.77 22.63
N ALA A 118 5.23 5.62 22.91
CA ALA A 118 3.90 5.53 22.34
C ALA A 118 3.93 5.73 20.80
N ASN A 119 4.64 6.75 20.32
CA ASN A 119 4.81 7.00 18.89
C ASN A 119 5.49 5.83 18.18
N ARG A 120 6.57 5.29 18.76
CA ARG A 120 7.27 4.10 18.24
C ARG A 120 6.33 2.89 18.15
N SER A 121 5.49 2.66 19.17
CA SER A 121 4.54 1.55 19.20
C SER A 121 3.50 1.67 18.09
N GLU A 122 2.91 2.85 17.88
CA GLU A 122 1.93 3.07 16.83
C GLU A 122 2.55 3.02 15.43
N THR A 123 3.76 3.56 15.25
CA THR A 123 4.51 3.44 14.00
C THR A 123 4.79 1.98 13.68
N MET A 124 5.25 1.20 14.66
CA MET A 124 5.53 -0.23 14.45
C MET A 124 4.24 -1.02 14.12
N ARG A 125 3.12 -0.64 14.73
CA ARG A 125 1.81 -1.23 14.41
C ARG A 125 1.39 -0.93 12.99
N THR A 126 1.51 0.31 12.53
CA THR A 126 1.19 0.72 11.15
C THR A 126 2.08 -0.03 10.16
N LEU A 127 3.39 -0.07 10.40
CA LEU A 127 4.34 -0.81 9.56
C LEU A 127 3.99 -2.31 9.44
N ARG A 128 3.59 -2.95 10.55
CA ARG A 128 3.17 -4.36 10.52
C ARG A 128 1.92 -4.56 9.67
N ILE A 129 0.94 -3.64 9.75
CA ILE A 129 -0.29 -3.72 8.95
C ILE A 129 0.04 -3.50 7.48
N SER A 130 0.83 -2.48 7.14
CA SER A 130 1.24 -2.20 5.75
C SER A 130 2.04 -3.36 5.16
N PHE A 131 3.00 -3.90 5.91
CA PHE A 131 3.78 -5.05 5.46
C PHE A 131 2.90 -6.30 5.24
N LEU A 132 1.98 -6.57 6.17
CA LEU A 132 1.05 -7.71 6.04
C LEU A 132 0.12 -7.52 4.84
N SER A 133 -0.34 -6.30 4.58
CA SER A 133 -1.17 -5.97 3.43
C SER A 133 -0.44 -6.23 2.12
N SER A 134 0.78 -5.70 1.98
CA SER A 134 1.62 -5.91 0.80
C SER A 134 1.95 -7.40 0.60
N PHE A 135 2.24 -8.11 1.68
CA PHE A 135 2.49 -9.56 1.64
C PHE A 135 1.28 -10.35 1.13
N ILE A 136 0.07 -10.03 1.62
CA ILE A 136 -1.17 -10.71 1.17
C ILE A 136 -1.44 -10.42 -0.30
N LEU A 137 -1.26 -9.18 -0.75
CA LEU A 137 -1.44 -8.81 -2.16
C LEU A 137 -0.46 -9.56 -3.07
N GLU A 138 0.82 -9.65 -2.66
CA GLU A 138 1.86 -10.38 -3.37
C GLU A 138 1.55 -11.89 -3.43
N LEU A 139 1.11 -12.45 -2.29
CA LEU A 139 0.73 -13.85 -2.19
C LEU A 139 -0.46 -14.17 -3.11
N LEU A 140 -1.50 -13.33 -3.12
CA LEU A 140 -2.66 -13.53 -3.97
C LEU A 140 -2.30 -13.44 -5.46
N ALA A 141 -1.52 -12.44 -5.86
CA ALA A 141 -1.08 -12.30 -7.24
C ALA A 141 -0.24 -13.51 -7.69
N THR A 142 0.73 -13.90 -6.87
CA THR A 142 1.60 -15.05 -7.16
C THR A 142 0.82 -16.36 -7.21
N LEU A 143 -0.13 -16.56 -6.30
CA LEU A 143 -0.98 -17.75 -6.28
C LEU A 143 -1.89 -17.80 -7.52
N SER A 144 -2.41 -16.65 -7.96
CA SER A 144 -3.21 -16.54 -9.18
C SER A 144 -2.41 -16.90 -10.42
N VAL A 145 -1.19 -16.40 -10.55
CA VAL A 145 -0.27 -16.76 -11.64
C VAL A 145 0.07 -18.26 -11.59
N ALA A 146 0.35 -18.79 -10.40
CA ALA A 146 0.64 -20.22 -10.22
C ALA A 146 -0.55 -21.10 -10.63
N LEU A 147 -1.78 -20.69 -10.30
CA LEU A 147 -2.99 -21.42 -10.69
C LEU A 147 -3.15 -21.47 -12.22
N VAL A 148 -2.91 -20.35 -12.90
CA VAL A 148 -2.90 -20.33 -14.38
C VAL A 148 -1.81 -21.24 -14.90
N ALA A 149 -0.58 -21.13 -14.38
CA ALA A 149 0.56 -21.94 -14.84
C ALA A 149 0.35 -23.45 -14.67
N VAL A 150 -0.18 -23.86 -13.52
CA VAL A 150 -0.49 -25.28 -13.25
C VAL A 150 -1.57 -25.78 -14.19
N THR A 151 -2.65 -25.01 -14.37
CA THR A 151 -3.76 -25.39 -15.25
C THR A 151 -3.30 -25.52 -16.71
N VAL A 152 -2.54 -24.56 -17.21
CA VAL A 152 -1.97 -24.57 -18.56
C VAL A 152 -0.99 -25.75 -18.71
N GLY A 153 -0.10 -25.95 -17.72
CA GLY A 153 0.88 -27.02 -17.73
C GLY A 153 0.25 -28.40 -17.80
N PHE A 154 -0.79 -28.69 -17.02
CA PHE A 154 -1.53 -29.95 -17.09
C PHE A 154 -2.20 -30.17 -18.45
N ARG A 155 -2.77 -29.12 -19.05
CA ARG A 155 -3.43 -29.22 -20.35
C ARG A 155 -2.45 -29.44 -21.49
N VAL A 156 -1.26 -28.85 -21.42
CA VAL A 156 -0.17 -29.14 -22.37
C VAL A 156 0.31 -30.58 -22.22
N ALA A 157 0.56 -31.04 -21.01
CA ALA A 157 1.00 -32.38 -20.73
C ALA A 157 -0.02 -33.45 -21.19
N ALA A 158 -1.32 -33.15 -21.10
CA ALA A 158 -2.40 -33.98 -21.59
C ALA A 158 -2.65 -33.88 -23.10
N GLY A 159 -1.86 -33.07 -23.83
CA GLY A 159 -2.04 -32.86 -25.28
C GLY A 159 -3.28 -31.99 -25.65
N GLY A 160 -3.92 -31.37 -24.68
CA GLY A 160 -5.14 -30.57 -24.88
C GLY A 160 -4.89 -29.09 -25.23
N MET A 161 -3.63 -28.66 -25.29
CA MET A 161 -3.26 -27.28 -25.61
C MET A 161 -1.94 -27.26 -26.40
N ASP A 162 -1.89 -26.38 -27.42
CA ASP A 162 -0.68 -26.13 -28.20
C ASP A 162 0.38 -25.38 -27.38
N LEU A 163 1.65 -25.68 -27.64
CA LEU A 163 2.79 -25.06 -26.96
C LEU A 163 2.85 -23.54 -27.16
N ARG A 164 2.51 -23.06 -28.34
CA ARG A 164 2.51 -21.61 -28.64
C ARG A 164 1.49 -20.88 -27.79
N THR A 165 0.27 -21.39 -27.71
CA THR A 165 -0.81 -20.82 -26.90
C THR A 165 -0.46 -20.86 -25.42
N SER A 166 0.12 -21.97 -24.94
CA SER A 166 0.53 -22.09 -23.55
C SER A 166 1.62 -21.11 -23.15
N LEU A 167 2.66 -20.95 -23.96
CA LEU A 167 3.72 -19.95 -23.73
C LEU A 167 3.17 -18.51 -23.75
N PHE A 168 2.27 -18.21 -24.69
CA PHE A 168 1.61 -16.93 -24.77
C PHE A 168 0.88 -16.60 -23.45
N ILE A 169 0.07 -17.51 -22.95
CA ILE A 169 -0.67 -17.33 -21.70
C ILE A 169 0.26 -17.23 -20.48
N LEU A 170 1.28 -18.07 -20.40
CA LEU A 170 2.24 -18.06 -19.29
C LEU A 170 3.06 -16.76 -19.20
N ILE A 171 3.37 -16.15 -20.35
CA ILE A 171 4.07 -14.87 -20.40
C ILE A 171 3.13 -13.72 -20.01
N LEU A 172 1.88 -13.75 -20.47
CA LEU A 172 0.92 -12.68 -20.18
C LEU A 172 0.34 -12.75 -18.77
N ALA A 173 0.22 -13.93 -18.17
CA ALA A 173 -0.41 -14.08 -16.86
C ALA A 173 0.18 -13.18 -15.77
N PRO A 174 1.51 -13.08 -15.56
CA PRO A 174 2.08 -12.14 -14.60
C PRO A 174 1.75 -10.68 -14.90
N GLU A 175 1.76 -10.30 -16.17
CA GLU A 175 1.52 -8.92 -16.62
C GLU A 175 0.08 -8.46 -16.35
N VAL A 176 -0.88 -9.37 -16.34
CA VAL A 176 -2.29 -9.07 -16.00
C VAL A 176 -2.41 -8.58 -14.55
N PHE A 177 -1.68 -9.19 -13.62
CA PHE A 177 -1.78 -8.88 -12.20
C PHE A 177 -0.88 -7.72 -11.76
N LEU A 178 0.16 -7.40 -12.54
CA LEU A 178 1.16 -6.39 -12.21
C LEU A 178 0.55 -5.00 -11.95
N PRO A 179 -0.30 -4.41 -12.81
CA PRO A 179 -0.85 -3.09 -12.59
C PRO A 179 -1.78 -3.02 -11.37
N VAL A 180 -2.56 -4.08 -11.13
CA VAL A 180 -3.47 -4.16 -9.98
C VAL A 180 -2.69 -4.22 -8.67
N ARG A 181 -1.58 -4.96 -8.63
CA ARG A 181 -0.66 -5.02 -7.50
C ARG A 181 0.00 -3.67 -7.22
N GLN A 182 0.42 -2.96 -8.27
CA GLN A 182 1.04 -1.64 -8.14
C GLN A 182 0.09 -0.60 -7.55
N VAL A 183 -1.20 -0.63 -7.90
CA VAL A 183 -2.21 0.21 -7.22
C VAL A 183 -2.26 -0.07 -5.73
N GLY A 184 -2.19 -1.34 -5.33
CA GLY A 184 -2.16 -1.72 -3.91
C GLY A 184 -0.98 -1.13 -3.15
N VAL A 185 0.20 -1.10 -3.74
CA VAL A 185 1.41 -0.48 -3.15
C VAL A 185 1.24 1.03 -3.06
N LEU A 186 0.85 1.69 -4.16
CA LEU A 186 0.69 3.15 -4.21
C LEU A 186 -0.47 3.66 -3.33
N PHE A 187 -1.48 2.84 -3.07
CA PHE A 187 -2.56 3.20 -2.15
C PHE A 187 -2.05 3.41 -0.72
N HIS A 188 -1.09 2.60 -0.29
CA HIS A 188 -0.48 2.77 1.03
C HIS A 188 0.42 4.00 1.09
N ASP A 189 1.18 4.27 0.02
CA ASP A 189 2.05 5.44 -0.07
C ASP A 189 1.26 6.76 -0.16
N ALA A 190 0.08 6.75 -0.79
CA ALA A 190 -0.79 7.92 -0.91
C ALA A 190 -1.64 8.19 0.36
N ALA A 191 -1.76 7.22 1.26
CA ALA A 191 -2.48 7.35 2.52
C ALA A 191 -1.58 7.82 3.70
N ASP A 192 -0.24 7.82 3.54
CA ASP A 192 0.76 8.29 4.50
C ASP A 192 1.12 9.76 4.27
#